data_7602fe68e7698c85e2c3d64145e1632c
#
_entry.id   7602fe68e7698c85e2c3d64145e1632c
#
_cell.length_a   1.000
_cell.length_b   1.000
_cell.length_c   1.000
_cell.angle_alpha   90.00
_cell.angle_beta   90.00
_cell.angle_gamma   90.00
#
_symmetry.space_group_name_H-M   'P 1'
#
loop_
_entity.id
_entity.type
_entity.pdbx_description
1 polymer ?
#
loop_
_entity_poly.entity_id
_entity_poly.type
_entity_poly.pdbx_seq_one_letter_code
_entity_poly.pdbx_strand_id
1 'polypeptide(L)'
;MKRLIPALVLLTSLYTYGQPAVPIPVRVVIVTMFEIGADTGDRPGEFQYWVERLPLSQTIPFPQGYRNLRYNAEKQVLGICTGMGTARSAASIMALGMDTRFDLSHAYWLVAGIAGIDPQDGSAGSAAWAEWLVDGDLAHEIDSREMPKEWSTGYLPLRRTKPYEEPVQENDFTVAMHLNPHLVKWAYTLTKESKLDDTEMLRKMRSVYRDYPEAQKPPRVMMGDHIAAMTFWHGKYLNDWANDWVRYWTKGKGNFVTSAMEDTGTGQSLQWLSAAGKADFNRYLVLRTASNYTMQPSGVTAAQNLTNGGKEVGERYTAYIPALEAAYRIGNTVVDQLISNWAVYKDTIPGK
;
A
#
# COMPACT_ATOMS: atom_id res chain seq x y z
N MET A 1 -54.91 -46.93 -47.57
CA MET A 1 -53.91 -45.86 -47.38
C MET A 1 -53.97 -45.43 -45.91
N LYS A 2 -53.05 -45.88 -45.05
CA LYS A 2 -52.98 -45.50 -43.64
C LYS A 2 -51.99 -44.33 -43.53
N ARG A 3 -52.44 -43.18 -43.07
CA ARG A 3 -51.61 -41.99 -42.83
C ARG A 3 -50.91 -42.14 -41.44
N LEU A 4 -49.59 -42.21 -41.41
CA LEU A 4 -48.79 -42.07 -40.23
C LEU A 4 -48.67 -40.57 -39.89
N ILE A 5 -49.04 -40.20 -38.66
CA ILE A 5 -48.79 -38.88 -38.05
C ILE A 5 -47.49 -38.99 -37.27
N PRO A 6 -46.46 -38.19 -37.53
CA PRO A 6 -45.27 -38.19 -36.73
C PRO A 6 -45.55 -37.45 -35.40
N ALA A 7 -45.29 -38.12 -34.24
CA ALA A 7 -45.31 -37.50 -32.93
C ALA A 7 -44.05 -36.64 -32.78
N LEU A 8 -44.23 -35.33 -32.62
CA LEU A 8 -43.19 -34.37 -32.32
C LEU A 8 -42.90 -34.44 -30.81
N VAL A 9 -41.78 -35.06 -30.41
CA VAL A 9 -41.32 -35.07 -29.01
C VAL A 9 -40.63 -33.73 -28.74
N LEU A 10 -41.29 -32.84 -28.01
CA LEU A 10 -40.66 -31.61 -27.45
C LEU A 10 -39.75 -32.00 -26.29
N LEU A 11 -38.43 -31.98 -26.50
CA LEU A 11 -37.45 -32.01 -25.44
C LEU A 11 -37.38 -30.64 -24.76
N THR A 12 -38.08 -30.46 -23.63
CA THR A 12 -37.92 -29.31 -22.75
C THR A 12 -36.65 -29.52 -21.94
N SER A 13 -35.56 -28.87 -22.34
CA SER A 13 -34.36 -28.75 -21.50
C SER A 13 -34.70 -27.89 -20.27
N LEU A 14 -34.84 -28.54 -19.12
CA LEU A 14 -34.91 -27.87 -17.80
C LEU A 14 -33.52 -27.27 -17.51
N TYR A 15 -33.38 -25.97 -17.79
CA TYR A 15 -32.28 -25.18 -17.21
C TYR A 15 -32.49 -25.11 -15.71
N THR A 16 -31.78 -25.95 -14.95
CA THR A 16 -31.65 -25.78 -13.51
C THR A 16 -30.82 -24.49 -13.30
N TYR A 17 -31.47 -23.40 -13.00
CA TYR A 17 -30.81 -22.23 -12.40
C TYR A 17 -30.23 -22.70 -11.07
N GLY A 18 -28.93 -23.00 -11.05
CA GLY A 18 -28.22 -23.21 -9.80
C GLY A 18 -28.40 -21.97 -8.92
N GLN A 19 -28.75 -22.15 -7.67
CA GLN A 19 -28.79 -21.04 -6.72
C GLN A 19 -27.45 -20.32 -6.76
N PRO A 20 -27.41 -18.98 -6.79
CA PRO A 20 -26.15 -18.26 -6.73
C PRO A 20 -25.38 -18.70 -5.49
N ALA A 21 -24.13 -19.10 -5.67
CA ALA A 21 -23.28 -19.49 -4.57
C ALA A 21 -23.19 -18.33 -3.56
N VAL A 22 -23.34 -18.63 -2.26
CA VAL A 22 -23.20 -17.62 -1.21
C VAL A 22 -21.77 -17.09 -1.26
N PRO A 23 -21.56 -15.77 -1.38
CA PRO A 23 -20.22 -15.20 -1.42
C PRO A 23 -19.38 -15.55 -0.19
N ILE A 24 -18.10 -15.76 -0.40
CA ILE A 24 -17.10 -16.00 0.66
C ILE A 24 -17.01 -14.72 1.50
N PRO A 25 -17.30 -14.79 2.82
CA PRO A 25 -17.23 -13.61 3.68
C PRO A 25 -15.77 -13.19 3.92
N VAL A 26 -15.49 -11.89 3.85
CA VAL A 26 -14.18 -11.33 4.10
C VAL A 26 -14.28 -10.20 5.12
N ARG A 27 -13.53 -10.31 6.22
CA ARG A 27 -13.43 -9.27 7.25
C ARG A 27 -12.28 -8.31 6.98
N VAL A 28 -11.14 -8.85 6.55
CA VAL A 28 -9.94 -8.07 6.26
C VAL A 28 -9.30 -8.56 4.97
N VAL A 29 -8.92 -7.64 4.11
CA VAL A 29 -8.06 -7.89 2.96
C VAL A 29 -6.66 -7.36 3.27
N ILE A 30 -5.67 -8.24 3.28
CA ILE A 30 -4.26 -7.88 3.35
C ILE A 30 -3.75 -7.65 1.94
N VAL A 31 -3.25 -6.46 1.69
CA VAL A 31 -2.71 -6.05 0.39
C VAL A 31 -1.21 -5.91 0.50
N THR A 32 -0.49 -6.72 -0.24
CA THR A 32 0.96 -6.67 -0.41
C THR A 32 1.31 -6.52 -1.89
N MET A 33 2.54 -6.14 -2.21
CA MET A 33 2.85 -5.73 -3.56
C MET A 33 3.78 -6.68 -4.29
N PHE A 34 4.64 -7.38 -3.56
CA PHE A 34 5.54 -8.34 -4.18
C PHE A 34 5.82 -9.56 -3.28
N GLU A 35 6.22 -10.64 -3.91
CA GLU A 35 6.77 -11.81 -3.26
C GLU A 35 7.92 -12.37 -4.09
N ILE A 36 8.91 -12.94 -3.43
CA ILE A 36 10.09 -13.55 -4.06
C ILE A 36 9.87 -15.06 -4.12
N GLY A 37 9.83 -15.63 -5.33
CA GLY A 37 9.62 -17.09 -5.48
C GLY A 37 8.22 -17.55 -5.11
N ALA A 38 8.11 -18.52 -4.19
CA ALA A 38 6.85 -19.06 -3.70
C ALA A 38 6.20 -18.15 -2.64
N ASP A 39 4.95 -18.46 -2.25
CA ASP A 39 4.27 -17.71 -1.18
C ASP A 39 4.72 -18.18 0.23
N THR A 40 5.54 -19.24 0.31
CA THR A 40 6.01 -19.86 1.56
C THR A 40 7.34 -20.57 1.37
N GLY A 41 8.14 -20.63 2.42
CA GLY A 41 9.27 -21.58 2.54
C GLY A 41 10.57 -21.16 1.84
N ASP A 42 10.64 -19.98 1.26
CA ASP A 42 11.87 -19.48 0.65
C ASP A 42 12.24 -18.09 1.18
N ARG A 43 12.96 -17.26 0.41
CA ARG A 43 13.30 -15.90 0.82
C ARG A 43 12.04 -15.02 0.79
N PRO A 44 11.62 -14.44 1.93
CA PRO A 44 10.36 -13.72 1.99
C PRO A 44 10.40 -12.41 1.20
N GLY A 45 9.30 -12.15 0.47
CA GLY A 45 8.84 -10.82 0.11
C GLY A 45 7.84 -10.29 1.15
N GLU A 46 6.93 -9.42 0.74
CA GLU A 46 5.92 -8.84 1.64
C GLU A 46 4.80 -9.83 1.99
N PHE A 47 4.52 -10.83 1.15
CA PHE A 47 3.36 -11.70 1.28
C PHE A 47 3.60 -12.90 2.18
N GLN A 48 4.80 -13.48 2.13
CA GLN A 48 5.10 -14.76 2.79
C GLN A 48 4.78 -14.76 4.29
N TYR A 49 5.16 -13.71 5.04
CA TYR A 49 4.89 -13.69 6.48
C TYR A 49 3.40 -13.67 6.81
N TRP A 50 2.58 -13.04 5.98
CA TRP A 50 1.12 -13.08 6.12
C TRP A 50 0.57 -14.47 5.83
N VAL A 51 1.06 -15.13 4.76
CA VAL A 51 0.61 -16.48 4.39
C VAL A 51 0.94 -17.49 5.46
N GLU A 52 2.16 -17.44 6.00
CA GLU A 52 2.65 -18.42 6.97
C GLU A 52 2.11 -18.20 8.38
N ARG A 53 2.11 -16.95 8.86
CA ARG A 53 1.89 -16.63 10.27
C ARG A 53 0.44 -16.27 10.60
N LEU A 54 -0.34 -15.78 9.63
CA LEU A 54 -1.79 -15.59 9.74
C LEU A 54 -2.57 -16.79 9.19
N PRO A 55 -1.99 -17.94 9.06
CA PRO A 55 -2.13 -19.09 8.20
C PRO A 55 -3.20 -18.93 7.11
N LEU A 56 -2.87 -18.17 6.05
CA LEU A 56 -3.71 -18.02 4.86
C LEU A 56 -3.57 -19.29 3.99
N SER A 57 -4.07 -20.42 4.51
CA SER A 57 -3.74 -21.76 4.00
C SER A 57 -4.45 -22.12 2.68
N GLN A 58 -5.62 -21.52 2.41
CA GLN A 58 -6.38 -21.81 1.19
C GLN A 58 -5.86 -20.97 0.03
N THR A 59 -5.51 -21.65 -1.07
CA THR A 59 -5.19 -20.98 -2.34
C THR A 59 -6.44 -20.89 -3.18
N ILE A 60 -6.79 -19.67 -3.60
CA ILE A 60 -7.94 -19.41 -4.48
C ILE A 60 -7.41 -18.92 -5.84
N PRO A 61 -7.69 -19.64 -6.94
CA PRO A 61 -7.25 -19.21 -8.27
C PRO A 61 -7.72 -17.79 -8.61
N PHE A 62 -6.80 -16.95 -9.09
CA PHE A 62 -7.06 -15.56 -9.42
C PHE A 62 -6.29 -15.17 -10.70
N PRO A 63 -6.69 -15.74 -11.87
CA PRO A 63 -5.96 -15.55 -13.12
C PRO A 63 -6.00 -14.12 -13.66
N GLN A 64 -6.91 -13.27 -13.16
CA GLN A 64 -7.02 -11.85 -13.50
C GLN A 64 -6.10 -10.94 -12.66
N GLY A 65 -5.35 -11.49 -11.72
CA GLY A 65 -4.40 -10.76 -10.86
C GLY A 65 -2.96 -11.24 -11.02
N TYR A 66 -2.06 -10.64 -10.25
CA TYR A 66 -0.63 -10.95 -10.30
C TYR A 66 -0.29 -12.35 -9.76
N ARG A 67 -0.99 -12.77 -8.68
CA ARG A 67 -0.85 -14.09 -8.03
C ARG A 67 -2.23 -14.63 -7.62
N ASN A 68 -2.30 -15.91 -7.31
CA ASN A 68 -3.47 -16.49 -6.64
C ASN A 68 -3.69 -15.81 -5.29
N LEU A 69 -4.95 -15.73 -4.88
CA LEU A 69 -5.32 -15.25 -3.56
C LEU A 69 -5.04 -16.33 -2.51
N ARG A 70 -4.81 -15.88 -1.28
CA ARG A 70 -4.65 -16.75 -0.12
C ARG A 70 -5.72 -16.40 0.91
N TYR A 71 -6.32 -17.39 1.55
CA TYR A 71 -7.46 -17.17 2.44
C TYR A 71 -7.39 -18.01 3.71
N ASN A 72 -7.78 -17.40 4.83
CA ASN A 72 -8.04 -18.07 6.08
C ASN A 72 -9.55 -18.07 6.33
N ALA A 73 -10.21 -19.24 6.23
CA ALA A 73 -11.67 -19.37 6.35
C ALA A 73 -12.19 -19.12 7.78
N GLU A 74 -11.41 -19.51 8.80
CA GLU A 74 -11.77 -19.32 10.20
C GLU A 74 -11.79 -17.82 10.57
N LYS A 75 -10.71 -17.11 10.21
CA LYS A 75 -10.54 -15.68 10.47
C LYS A 75 -11.25 -14.79 9.45
N GLN A 76 -11.65 -15.34 8.30
CA GLN A 76 -12.21 -14.63 7.15
C GLN A 76 -11.27 -13.51 6.66
N VAL A 77 -9.97 -13.83 6.56
CA VAL A 77 -8.94 -12.93 6.07
C VAL A 77 -8.48 -13.37 4.69
N LEU A 78 -8.49 -12.44 3.76
CA LEU A 78 -8.04 -12.63 2.38
C LEU A 78 -6.72 -11.90 2.16
N GLY A 79 -5.75 -12.58 1.57
CA GLY A 79 -4.48 -12.00 1.15
C GLY A 79 -4.40 -11.87 -0.36
N ILE A 80 -3.94 -10.72 -0.82
CA ILE A 80 -3.63 -10.44 -2.22
C ILE A 80 -2.23 -9.85 -2.37
N CYS A 81 -1.47 -10.35 -3.35
CA CYS A 81 -0.23 -9.76 -3.82
C CYS A 81 -0.49 -9.10 -5.18
N THR A 82 -0.42 -7.77 -5.25
CA THR A 82 -0.93 -7.00 -6.41
C THR A 82 0.04 -6.89 -7.58
N GLY A 83 1.33 -7.13 -7.35
CA GLY A 83 2.40 -6.68 -8.23
C GLY A 83 2.81 -5.23 -7.92
N MET A 84 4.08 -4.91 -8.16
CA MET A 84 4.65 -3.58 -7.88
C MET A 84 4.15 -2.51 -8.84
N GLY A 85 3.87 -1.34 -8.30
CA GLY A 85 3.50 -0.13 -9.02
C GLY A 85 2.01 0.13 -9.08
N THR A 86 1.65 1.41 -9.17
CA THR A 86 0.29 1.95 -9.13
C THR A 86 -0.65 1.25 -10.11
N ALA A 87 -0.20 1.02 -11.37
CA ALA A 87 -1.03 0.40 -12.39
C ALA A 87 -1.40 -1.06 -12.06
N ARG A 88 -0.43 -1.86 -11.56
CA ARG A 88 -0.69 -3.26 -11.19
C ARG A 88 -1.57 -3.34 -9.94
N SER A 89 -1.31 -2.48 -8.98
CA SER A 89 -2.12 -2.40 -7.77
C SER A 89 -3.57 -2.04 -8.13
N ALA A 90 -3.80 -0.99 -8.90
CA ALA A 90 -5.13 -0.59 -9.33
C ALA A 90 -5.88 -1.71 -10.07
N ALA A 91 -5.22 -2.35 -11.05
CA ALA A 91 -5.83 -3.44 -11.81
C ALA A 91 -6.20 -4.64 -10.93
N SER A 92 -5.29 -5.06 -10.02
CA SER A 92 -5.51 -6.21 -9.14
C SER A 92 -6.62 -5.96 -8.12
N ILE A 93 -6.68 -4.75 -7.53
CA ILE A 93 -7.72 -4.38 -6.56
C ILE A 93 -9.08 -4.24 -7.24
N MET A 94 -9.15 -3.63 -8.44
CA MET A 94 -10.40 -3.58 -9.22
C MET A 94 -10.88 -4.98 -9.59
N ALA A 95 -9.99 -5.86 -10.06
CA ALA A 95 -10.34 -7.24 -10.39
C ALA A 95 -10.89 -8.00 -9.16
N LEU A 96 -10.26 -7.83 -7.98
CA LEU A 96 -10.75 -8.44 -6.74
C LEU A 96 -12.10 -7.85 -6.31
N GLY A 97 -12.25 -6.52 -6.34
CA GLY A 97 -13.48 -5.85 -5.91
C GLY A 97 -14.70 -6.17 -6.78
N MET A 98 -14.47 -6.51 -8.05
CA MET A 98 -15.51 -6.94 -8.98
C MET A 98 -15.75 -8.45 -8.98
N ASP A 99 -14.98 -9.22 -8.25
CA ASP A 99 -15.12 -10.67 -8.15
C ASP A 99 -16.29 -11.07 -7.25
N THR A 100 -17.36 -11.57 -7.88
CA THR A 100 -18.61 -11.94 -7.18
C THR A 100 -18.49 -13.13 -6.22
N ARG A 101 -17.33 -13.80 -6.22
CA ARG A 101 -17.07 -14.89 -5.25
C ARG A 101 -16.92 -14.38 -3.82
N PHE A 102 -16.67 -13.09 -3.61
CA PHE A 102 -16.39 -12.51 -2.29
C PHE A 102 -17.41 -11.44 -1.89
N ASP A 103 -17.72 -11.37 -0.60
CA ASP A 103 -18.38 -10.23 0.01
C ASP A 103 -17.33 -9.32 0.66
N LEU A 104 -17.07 -8.19 0.03
CA LEU A 104 -16.06 -7.20 0.44
C LEU A 104 -16.70 -5.90 0.96
N SER A 105 -18.03 -5.83 1.03
CA SER A 105 -18.77 -4.61 1.32
C SER A 105 -18.44 -3.98 2.68
N HIS A 106 -18.13 -4.81 3.68
CA HIS A 106 -17.72 -4.40 5.02
C HIS A 106 -16.24 -4.66 5.33
N ALA A 107 -15.49 -5.20 4.37
CA ALA A 107 -14.09 -5.58 4.59
C ALA A 107 -13.21 -4.37 4.90
N TYR A 108 -12.31 -4.52 5.87
CA TYR A 108 -11.18 -3.60 6.05
C TYR A 108 -10.06 -3.95 5.07
N TRP A 109 -9.42 -2.94 4.52
CA TRP A 109 -8.31 -3.11 3.58
C TRP A 109 -7.04 -2.58 4.22
N LEU A 110 -6.07 -3.45 4.41
CA LEU A 110 -4.78 -3.10 4.98
C LEU A 110 -3.68 -3.28 3.95
N VAL A 111 -3.16 -2.19 3.42
CA VAL A 111 -1.85 -2.22 2.76
C VAL A 111 -0.78 -2.33 3.84
N ALA A 112 0.07 -3.35 3.73
CA ALA A 112 1.17 -3.59 4.65
C ALA A 112 2.42 -3.97 3.86
N GLY A 113 3.28 -3.00 3.60
CA GLY A 113 4.46 -3.18 2.76
C GLY A 113 5.63 -2.31 3.17
N ILE A 114 6.78 -2.57 2.54
CA ILE A 114 7.99 -1.80 2.78
C ILE A 114 8.01 -0.48 2.00
N ALA A 115 8.84 0.47 2.44
CA ALA A 115 8.96 1.79 1.83
C ALA A 115 10.34 2.41 2.08
N GLY A 116 10.67 3.46 1.35
CA GLY A 116 11.69 4.42 1.75
C GLY A 116 11.16 5.37 2.82
N ILE A 117 12.02 5.79 3.75
CA ILE A 117 11.68 6.77 4.79
C ILE A 117 12.52 8.04 4.66
N ASP A 118 11.90 9.20 4.89
CA ASP A 118 12.62 10.46 5.00
C ASP A 118 13.48 10.43 6.28
N PRO A 119 14.82 10.58 6.18
CA PRO A 119 15.67 10.63 7.35
C PRO A 119 15.42 11.86 8.24
N GLN A 120 14.72 12.89 7.76
CA GLN A 120 14.30 14.04 8.57
C GLN A 120 13.23 13.67 9.59
N ASP A 121 12.43 12.62 9.34
CA ASP A 121 11.28 12.23 10.15
C ASP A 121 11.48 10.91 10.91
N GLY A 122 12.26 9.98 10.35
CA GLY A 122 12.37 8.66 10.95
C GLY A 122 13.61 7.87 10.58
N SER A 123 13.74 6.71 11.23
CA SER A 123 14.82 5.77 11.01
C SER A 123 14.37 4.54 10.23
N ALA A 124 15.28 3.95 9.45
CA ALA A 124 15.06 2.65 8.83
C ALA A 124 14.66 1.60 9.88
N GLY A 125 13.73 0.71 9.53
CA GLY A 125 13.09 -0.23 10.45
C GLY A 125 11.83 0.32 11.16
N SER A 126 11.53 1.62 11.06
CA SER A 126 10.30 2.22 11.60
C SER A 126 9.07 1.85 10.79
N ALA A 127 7.90 1.97 11.40
CA ALA A 127 6.59 1.73 10.79
C ALA A 127 5.75 3.01 10.84
N ALA A 128 5.16 3.41 9.72
CA ALA A 128 4.36 4.62 9.60
C ALA A 128 2.93 4.29 9.16
N TRP A 129 1.95 4.84 9.88
CA TRP A 129 0.55 4.88 9.50
C TRP A 129 0.28 6.17 8.72
N ALA A 130 -0.20 6.05 7.49
CA ALA A 130 -0.50 7.21 6.65
C ALA A 130 -1.94 7.67 6.82
N GLU A 131 -2.13 8.99 6.94
CA GLU A 131 -3.44 9.64 6.87
C GLU A 131 -3.69 10.23 5.48
N TRP A 132 -2.63 10.72 4.82
CA TRP A 132 -2.67 11.19 3.45
C TRP A 132 -1.83 10.31 2.53
N LEU A 133 -2.41 10.01 1.37
CA LEU A 133 -1.73 9.38 0.24
C LEU A 133 -1.66 10.39 -0.89
N VAL A 134 -0.47 10.65 -1.41
CA VAL A 134 -0.27 11.63 -2.49
C VAL A 134 0.32 10.93 -3.71
N ASP A 135 -0.26 11.20 -4.87
CA ASP A 135 0.23 10.70 -6.15
C ASP A 135 1.47 11.51 -6.57
N GLY A 136 2.57 10.83 -6.82
CA GLY A 136 3.82 11.42 -7.26
C GLY A 136 4.01 11.42 -8.78
N ASP A 137 3.10 10.77 -9.54
CA ASP A 137 3.24 10.59 -10.99
C ASP A 137 2.35 11.52 -11.80
N LEU A 138 1.21 11.97 -11.24
CA LEU A 138 0.26 12.79 -11.95
C LEU A 138 0.72 14.25 -12.00
N ALA A 139 1.72 14.54 -12.85
CA ALA A 139 2.42 15.80 -12.94
C ALA A 139 2.88 16.07 -14.39
N HIS A 140 3.28 17.32 -14.66
CA HIS A 140 4.23 17.59 -15.74
C HIS A 140 5.64 17.38 -15.20
N GLU A 141 6.51 16.78 -15.99
CA GLU A 141 7.92 16.61 -15.67
C GLU A 141 8.78 17.26 -16.78
N ILE A 142 9.76 18.03 -16.35
CA ILE A 142 10.81 18.61 -17.20
C ILE A 142 12.16 18.14 -16.68
N ASP A 143 13.04 17.71 -17.56
CA ASP A 143 14.41 17.36 -17.20
C ASP A 143 15.08 18.52 -16.44
N SER A 144 15.72 18.21 -15.32
CA SER A 144 16.32 19.23 -14.45
C SER A 144 17.39 20.10 -15.14
N ARG A 145 17.97 19.61 -16.27
CA ARG A 145 18.92 20.35 -17.10
C ARG A 145 18.27 21.40 -18.00
N GLU A 146 16.95 21.30 -18.23
CA GLU A 146 16.15 22.19 -19.10
C GLU A 146 15.23 23.11 -18.32
N MET A 147 15.13 22.93 -17.00
CA MET A 147 14.27 23.78 -16.16
C MET A 147 14.92 25.15 -15.90
N PRO A 148 14.13 26.21 -15.68
CA PRO A 148 14.60 27.50 -15.21
C PRO A 148 15.41 27.38 -13.92
N LYS A 149 16.46 28.17 -13.77
CA LYS A 149 17.37 28.09 -12.61
C LYS A 149 16.71 28.41 -11.27
N GLU A 150 15.64 29.20 -11.30
CA GLU A 150 14.85 29.59 -10.13
C GLU A 150 13.87 28.52 -9.66
N TRP A 151 13.68 27.44 -10.43
CA TRP A 151 12.83 26.33 -10.02
C TRP A 151 13.58 25.36 -9.12
N SER A 152 12.92 24.91 -8.06
CA SER A 152 13.47 23.92 -7.13
C SER A 152 13.32 22.48 -7.63
N THR A 153 12.44 22.24 -8.60
CA THR A 153 12.13 20.92 -9.17
C THR A 153 11.64 21.05 -10.61
N GLY A 154 11.83 20.00 -11.40
CA GLY A 154 11.23 19.85 -12.73
C GLY A 154 9.78 19.33 -12.70
N TYR A 155 9.22 19.04 -11.53
CA TYR A 155 7.83 18.58 -11.39
C TYR A 155 6.88 19.75 -11.19
N LEU A 156 5.84 19.82 -12.04
CA LEU A 156 4.80 20.83 -11.95
C LEU A 156 3.45 20.17 -11.78
N PRO A 157 2.58 20.70 -10.92
CA PRO A 157 1.19 20.28 -10.90
C PRO A 157 0.55 20.46 -12.28
N LEU A 158 -0.31 19.52 -12.69
CA LEU A 158 -1.02 19.64 -13.97
C LEU A 158 -1.77 20.97 -14.04
N ARG A 159 -1.79 21.58 -15.24
CA ARG A 159 -2.41 22.89 -15.50
C ARG A 159 -1.79 24.06 -14.75
N ARG A 160 -0.55 23.93 -14.29
CA ARG A 160 0.24 25.01 -13.69
C ARG A 160 1.43 25.33 -14.58
N THR A 161 1.95 26.54 -14.43
CA THR A 161 3.04 27.06 -15.26
C THR A 161 4.37 27.07 -14.54
N LYS A 162 4.37 26.80 -13.23
CA LYS A 162 5.56 26.69 -12.38
C LYS A 162 5.33 25.73 -11.20
N PRO A 163 6.39 25.23 -10.55
CA PRO A 163 6.25 24.43 -9.34
C PRO A 163 5.47 25.14 -8.24
N TYR A 164 4.58 24.42 -7.56
CA TYR A 164 3.81 24.86 -6.39
C TYR A 164 2.99 26.15 -6.60
N GLU A 165 2.57 26.44 -7.83
CA GLU A 165 1.70 27.58 -8.12
C GLU A 165 0.30 27.40 -7.51
N GLU A 166 -0.11 28.37 -6.68
CA GLU A 166 -1.42 28.40 -6.02
C GLU A 166 -2.57 28.77 -6.99
N PRO A 167 -3.80 28.43 -6.65
CA PRO A 167 -4.28 27.28 -5.91
C PRO A 167 -4.81 26.19 -6.84
N VAL A 168 -4.78 24.98 -6.34
CA VAL A 168 -5.53 23.88 -6.96
C VAL A 168 -7.01 24.06 -6.61
N GLN A 169 -7.88 24.09 -7.59
CA GLN A 169 -9.32 24.00 -7.34
C GLN A 169 -9.65 22.58 -6.84
N GLU A 170 -10.62 22.46 -5.95
CA GLU A 170 -10.93 21.19 -5.27
C GLU A 170 -11.33 20.04 -6.21
N ASN A 171 -11.67 20.36 -7.47
CA ASN A 171 -12.14 19.41 -8.48
C ASN A 171 -11.07 18.97 -9.50
N ASP A 172 -9.85 19.45 -9.39
CA ASP A 172 -8.78 19.12 -10.33
C ASP A 172 -8.01 17.88 -9.86
N PHE A 173 -8.45 16.68 -10.20
CA PHE A 173 -7.78 15.40 -9.98
C PHE A 173 -7.60 14.99 -8.52
N THR A 174 -7.82 13.72 -8.24
CA THR A 174 -7.55 13.11 -6.92
C THR A 174 -6.05 12.83 -6.78
N VAL A 175 -5.24 13.86 -6.66
CA VAL A 175 -3.80 13.73 -6.42
C VAL A 175 -3.52 13.40 -4.96
N ALA A 176 -4.31 13.92 -4.03
CA ALA A 176 -4.22 13.60 -2.60
C ALA A 176 -5.49 12.92 -2.11
N MET A 177 -5.34 11.81 -1.43
CA MET A 177 -6.42 11.04 -0.81
C MET A 177 -6.31 11.16 0.70
N HIS A 178 -7.37 11.62 1.35
CA HIS A 178 -7.46 11.66 2.81
C HIS A 178 -8.15 10.40 3.30
N LEU A 179 -7.43 9.55 4.01
CA LEU A 179 -7.97 8.36 4.64
C LEU A 179 -8.82 8.74 5.85
N ASN A 180 -9.58 7.76 6.38
CA ASN A 180 -10.39 8.01 7.57
C ASN A 180 -9.48 8.29 8.79
N PRO A 181 -9.39 9.54 9.28
CA PRO A 181 -8.42 9.92 10.32
C PRO A 181 -8.72 9.23 11.65
N HIS A 182 -9.97 8.90 11.92
CA HIS A 182 -10.36 8.18 13.16
C HIS A 182 -9.81 6.75 13.14
N LEU A 183 -9.95 6.05 12.02
CA LEU A 183 -9.45 4.70 11.85
C LEU A 183 -7.91 4.66 11.88
N VAL A 184 -7.24 5.60 11.20
CA VAL A 184 -5.78 5.71 11.19
C VAL A 184 -5.24 6.01 12.59
N LYS A 185 -5.83 6.97 13.30
CA LYS A 185 -5.46 7.32 14.68
C LYS A 185 -5.69 6.16 15.64
N TRP A 186 -6.76 5.39 15.46
CA TRP A 186 -7.02 4.18 16.24
C TRP A 186 -5.92 3.14 16.02
N ALA A 187 -5.56 2.83 14.75
CA ALA A 187 -4.51 1.89 14.43
C ALA A 187 -3.15 2.32 15.01
N TYR A 188 -2.81 3.60 14.88
CA TYR A 188 -1.61 4.17 15.50
C TYR A 188 -1.63 4.05 17.02
N THR A 189 -2.72 4.43 17.69
CA THR A 189 -2.82 4.39 19.14
C THR A 189 -2.69 2.97 19.69
N LEU A 190 -3.22 2.00 18.97
CA LEU A 190 -3.11 0.58 19.30
C LEU A 190 -1.66 0.06 19.19
N THR A 191 -0.86 0.63 18.29
CA THR A 191 0.45 0.07 17.92
C THR A 191 1.65 0.93 18.31
N LYS A 192 1.46 2.18 18.71
CA LYS A 192 2.55 3.15 18.94
C LYS A 192 3.60 2.73 19.97
N GLU A 193 3.22 1.90 20.95
CA GLU A 193 4.12 1.38 21.98
C GLU A 193 4.75 0.02 21.60
N SER A 194 4.45 -0.49 20.40
CA SER A 194 5.01 -1.76 19.94
C SER A 194 6.51 -1.64 19.72
N LYS A 195 7.27 -2.57 20.30
CA LYS A 195 8.72 -2.62 20.11
C LYS A 195 9.06 -3.15 18.72
N LEU A 196 9.88 -2.41 18.00
CA LEU A 196 10.46 -2.82 16.72
C LEU A 196 11.90 -3.29 16.92
N ASP A 197 12.38 -4.14 16.03
CA ASP A 197 13.72 -4.67 16.13
C ASP A 197 14.76 -3.58 15.83
N ASP A 198 15.73 -3.43 16.71
CA ASP A 198 16.85 -2.51 16.55
C ASP A 198 18.16 -3.31 16.47
N THR A 199 18.40 -3.92 15.31
CA THR A 199 19.57 -4.74 15.05
C THR A 199 20.85 -3.91 14.97
N GLU A 200 22.01 -4.57 15.17
CA GLU A 200 23.31 -3.93 14.99
C GLU A 200 23.45 -3.35 13.57
N MET A 201 22.93 -4.05 12.59
CA MET A 201 22.93 -3.61 11.19
C MET A 201 22.12 -2.32 11.00
N LEU A 202 20.95 -2.19 11.63
CA LEU A 202 20.16 -0.96 11.61
C LEU A 202 20.88 0.20 12.30
N ARG A 203 21.51 -0.07 13.44
CA ARG A 203 22.33 0.93 14.16
C ARG A 203 23.48 1.43 13.28
N LYS A 204 24.19 0.51 12.61
CA LYS A 204 25.26 0.86 11.67
C LYS A 204 24.72 1.65 10.47
N MET A 205 23.58 1.26 9.90
CA MET A 205 22.95 1.96 8.80
C MET A 205 22.62 3.41 9.14
N ARG A 206 21.97 3.65 10.29
CA ARG A 206 21.59 5.02 10.69
C ARG A 206 22.76 5.88 11.17
N SER A 207 23.85 5.27 11.65
CA SER A 207 25.00 6.01 12.20
C SER A 207 25.69 6.95 11.20
N VAL A 208 25.48 6.76 9.90
CA VAL A 208 26.00 7.63 8.84
C VAL A 208 25.10 8.83 8.54
N TYR A 209 23.84 8.84 9.01
CA TYR A 209 22.89 9.94 8.83
C TYR A 209 22.99 10.98 9.96
N ARG A 210 24.21 11.48 10.22
CA ARG A 210 24.55 12.29 11.41
C ARG A 210 23.82 13.62 11.48
N ASP A 211 23.47 14.20 10.34
CA ASP A 211 22.80 15.49 10.24
C ASP A 211 21.27 15.39 10.40
N TYR A 212 20.76 14.16 10.62
CA TYR A 212 19.33 13.88 10.72
C TYR A 212 18.99 13.25 12.09
N PRO A 213 18.63 14.06 13.11
CA PRO A 213 18.39 13.57 14.47
C PRO A 213 17.32 12.48 14.56
N GLU A 214 16.27 12.56 13.74
CA GLU A 214 15.20 11.55 13.73
C GLU A 214 15.67 10.22 13.15
N ALA A 215 16.55 10.24 12.16
CA ALA A 215 17.18 9.03 11.63
C ALA A 215 18.09 8.32 12.63
N GLN A 216 18.65 9.05 13.63
CA GLN A 216 19.51 8.47 14.67
C GLN A 216 18.72 7.71 15.75
N LYS A 217 17.43 7.94 15.88
CA LYS A 217 16.59 7.28 16.88
C LYS A 217 16.39 5.78 16.55
N PRO A 218 16.13 4.93 17.54
CA PRO A 218 15.70 3.56 17.28
C PRO A 218 14.42 3.50 16.43
N PRO A 219 14.19 2.38 15.72
CA PRO A 219 12.93 2.16 14.99
C PRO A 219 11.71 2.31 15.92
N ARG A 220 10.66 2.96 15.41
CA ARG A 220 9.43 3.23 16.14
C ARG A 220 8.21 3.21 15.25
N VAL A 221 7.04 3.04 15.85
CA VAL A 221 5.76 3.26 15.16
C VAL A 221 5.41 4.74 15.21
N MET A 222 4.99 5.30 14.09
CA MET A 222 4.71 6.73 13.96
C MET A 222 3.52 7.00 13.03
N MET A 223 3.02 8.22 13.07
CA MET A 223 2.16 8.77 12.01
C MET A 223 3.06 9.38 10.96
N GLY A 224 2.68 9.27 9.68
CA GLY A 224 3.45 9.87 8.60
C GLY A 224 2.84 9.60 7.25
N ASP A 225 2.73 10.65 6.44
CA ASP A 225 2.04 10.58 5.17
C ASP A 225 2.92 9.99 4.06
N HIS A 226 2.24 9.57 3.00
CA HIS A 226 2.84 8.72 2.01
C HIS A 226 2.72 9.30 0.60
N ILE A 227 3.84 9.26 -0.16
CA ILE A 227 3.83 9.50 -1.60
C ILE A 227 3.95 8.17 -2.35
N ALA A 228 3.10 7.95 -3.34
CA ALA A 228 3.14 6.79 -4.22
C ALA A 228 3.52 7.21 -5.64
N ALA A 229 4.55 6.58 -6.21
CA ALA A 229 4.99 6.81 -7.59
C ALA A 229 5.47 5.51 -8.23
N MET A 230 5.22 5.33 -9.53
CA MET A 230 5.71 4.18 -10.31
C MET A 230 7.23 4.13 -10.38
N THR A 231 7.86 5.30 -10.34
CA THR A 231 9.31 5.41 -10.35
C THR A 231 9.87 5.26 -8.95
N PHE A 232 10.83 4.33 -8.77
CA PHE A 232 11.65 4.30 -7.57
C PHE A 232 12.65 5.45 -7.65
N TRP A 233 12.34 6.53 -6.96
CA TRP A 233 13.19 7.71 -6.92
C TRP A 233 14.08 7.73 -5.67
N HIS A 234 15.19 8.45 -5.75
CA HIS A 234 16.16 8.57 -4.65
C HIS A 234 16.98 9.85 -4.75
N GLY A 235 17.27 10.45 -3.62
CA GLY A 235 18.19 11.57 -3.51
C GLY A 235 17.56 12.80 -2.86
N LYS A 236 18.43 13.67 -2.32
CA LYS A 236 18.04 14.83 -1.53
C LYS A 236 17.03 15.75 -2.26
N TYR A 237 17.30 16.07 -3.53
CA TYR A 237 16.42 16.98 -4.27
C TYR A 237 15.01 16.39 -4.51
N LEU A 238 14.93 15.08 -4.74
CA LEU A 238 13.64 14.40 -4.86
C LEU A 238 12.97 14.20 -3.49
N ASN A 239 13.75 14.06 -2.42
CA ASN A 239 13.21 14.08 -1.07
C ASN A 239 12.63 15.45 -0.69
N ASP A 240 13.33 16.53 -1.04
CA ASP A 240 12.83 17.90 -0.85
C ASP A 240 11.55 18.12 -1.68
N TRP A 241 11.53 17.66 -2.95
CA TRP A 241 10.34 17.67 -3.78
C TRP A 241 9.18 16.91 -3.13
N ALA A 242 9.39 15.71 -2.60
CA ALA A 242 8.34 14.90 -1.99
C ALA A 242 7.73 15.61 -0.77
N ASN A 243 8.55 16.25 0.07
CA ASN A 243 8.10 17.07 1.19
C ASN A 243 7.21 18.24 0.72
N ASP A 244 7.68 18.99 -0.28
CA ASP A 244 6.95 20.12 -0.81
C ASP A 244 5.69 19.68 -1.58
N TRP A 245 5.74 18.55 -2.30
CA TRP A 245 4.62 17.98 -3.05
C TRP A 245 3.48 17.53 -2.15
N VAL A 246 3.80 16.81 -1.08
CA VAL A 246 2.81 16.40 -0.07
C VAL A 246 2.22 17.65 0.61
N ARG A 247 3.06 18.59 1.03
CA ARG A 247 2.58 19.85 1.63
C ARG A 247 1.65 20.63 0.71
N TYR A 248 2.01 20.72 -0.57
CA TYR A 248 1.22 21.44 -1.57
C TYR A 248 -0.17 20.80 -1.75
N TRP A 249 -0.22 19.50 -2.06
CA TRP A 249 -1.47 18.81 -2.36
C TRP A 249 -2.38 18.61 -1.14
N THR A 250 -1.82 18.53 0.04
CA THR A 250 -2.59 18.44 1.29
C THR A 250 -2.92 19.82 1.90
N LYS A 251 -2.56 20.91 1.22
CA LYS A 251 -2.73 22.28 1.72
C LYS A 251 -2.08 22.47 3.10
N GLY A 252 -0.89 21.93 3.28
CA GLY A 252 -0.10 22.01 4.50
C GLY A 252 -0.53 21.11 5.65
N LYS A 253 -1.50 20.19 5.44
CA LYS A 253 -2.00 19.29 6.48
C LYS A 253 -1.19 18.01 6.60
N GLY A 254 -0.61 17.51 5.49
CA GLY A 254 0.19 16.30 5.46
C GLY A 254 1.67 16.57 5.71
N ASN A 255 2.35 15.55 6.24
CA ASN A 255 3.79 15.50 6.44
C ASN A 255 4.35 14.26 5.73
N PHE A 256 5.15 14.47 4.67
CA PHE A 256 5.79 13.37 3.96
C PHE A 256 6.74 12.61 4.89
N VAL A 257 6.56 11.32 5.00
CA VAL A 257 7.43 10.43 5.80
C VAL A 257 7.89 9.23 4.99
N THR A 258 6.99 8.64 4.17
CA THR A 258 7.32 7.40 3.45
C THR A 258 6.99 7.48 1.96
N SER A 259 7.77 6.73 1.15
CA SER A 259 7.56 6.60 -0.28
C SER A 259 7.57 5.14 -0.71
N ALA A 260 6.54 4.74 -1.45
CA ALA A 260 6.46 3.47 -2.16
C ALA A 260 5.73 3.64 -3.51
N MET A 261 5.12 2.59 -4.07
CA MET A 261 4.76 2.62 -5.48
C MET A 261 3.28 2.30 -5.76
N GLU A 262 2.43 1.97 -4.76
CA GLU A 262 1.15 1.29 -5.03
C GLU A 262 -0.09 1.94 -4.43
N ASP A 263 0.07 2.73 -3.37
CA ASP A 263 -1.02 3.05 -2.45
C ASP A 263 -2.13 3.90 -3.09
N THR A 264 -1.76 4.81 -3.98
CA THR A 264 -2.73 5.61 -4.72
C THR A 264 -3.52 4.78 -5.72
N GLY A 265 -2.92 3.75 -6.33
CA GLY A 265 -3.62 2.80 -7.20
C GLY A 265 -4.64 1.95 -6.43
N THR A 266 -4.26 1.45 -5.25
CA THR A 266 -5.18 0.77 -4.34
C THR A 266 -6.29 1.72 -3.90
N GLY A 267 -5.95 2.93 -3.45
CA GLY A 267 -6.90 3.92 -2.97
C GLY A 267 -7.91 4.35 -4.03
N GLN A 268 -7.45 4.61 -5.27
CA GLN A 268 -8.33 4.96 -6.38
C GLN A 268 -9.32 3.85 -6.71
N SER A 269 -8.84 2.61 -6.72
CA SER A 269 -9.72 1.45 -6.94
C SER A 269 -10.77 1.34 -5.84
N LEU A 270 -10.39 1.51 -4.58
CA LEU A 270 -11.32 1.46 -3.45
C LEU A 270 -12.33 2.60 -3.47
N GLN A 271 -11.96 3.80 -3.91
CA GLN A 271 -12.93 4.89 -4.10
C GLN A 271 -13.99 4.55 -5.14
N TRP A 272 -13.60 3.98 -6.29
CA TRP A 272 -14.55 3.57 -7.33
C TRP A 272 -15.40 2.38 -6.89
N LEU A 273 -14.81 1.38 -6.25
CA LEU A 273 -15.54 0.24 -5.66
C LEU A 273 -16.51 0.69 -4.57
N SER A 274 -16.15 1.69 -3.77
CA SER A 274 -17.01 2.26 -2.75
C SER A 274 -18.20 2.99 -3.38
N ALA A 275 -17.97 3.79 -4.42
CA ALA A 275 -19.04 4.42 -5.19
C ALA A 275 -20.01 3.40 -5.82
N ALA A 276 -19.51 2.21 -6.17
CA ALA A 276 -20.29 1.10 -6.71
C ALA A 276 -20.92 0.19 -5.64
N GLY A 277 -20.76 0.50 -4.34
CA GLY A 277 -21.27 -0.30 -3.22
C GLY A 277 -20.60 -1.67 -3.05
N LYS A 278 -19.37 -1.82 -3.55
CA LYS A 278 -18.59 -3.07 -3.50
C LYS A 278 -17.55 -3.12 -2.38
N ALA A 279 -17.15 -1.96 -1.87
CA ALA A 279 -16.23 -1.79 -0.77
C ALA A 279 -16.60 -0.52 0.02
N ASP A 280 -15.88 -0.23 1.10
CA ASP A 280 -15.98 1.02 1.84
C ASP A 280 -14.60 1.65 1.97
N PHE A 281 -14.35 2.75 1.26
CA PHE A 281 -13.09 3.48 1.30
C PHE A 281 -12.72 3.98 2.71
N ASN A 282 -13.72 4.22 3.60
CA ASN A 282 -13.46 4.59 4.98
C ASN A 282 -12.84 3.46 5.83
N ARG A 283 -12.73 2.24 5.29
CA ARG A 283 -12.11 1.06 5.92
C ARG A 283 -10.71 0.77 5.36
N TYR A 284 -10.12 1.73 4.69
CA TYR A 284 -8.79 1.62 4.11
C TYR A 284 -7.72 2.13 5.07
N LEU A 285 -6.68 1.31 5.29
CA LEU A 285 -5.50 1.59 6.11
C LEU A 285 -4.24 1.36 5.28
N VAL A 286 -3.24 2.21 5.49
CA VAL A 286 -1.91 2.07 4.90
C VAL A 286 -0.85 2.09 6.00
N LEU A 287 -0.12 0.99 6.08
CA LEU A 287 1.05 0.79 6.92
C LEU A 287 2.27 0.61 6.02
N ARG A 288 3.22 1.53 6.12
CA ARG A 288 4.51 1.40 5.41
C ARG A 288 5.67 1.31 6.40
N THR A 289 6.59 0.38 6.12
CA THR A 289 7.71 0.09 7.00
C THR A 289 9.05 0.33 6.31
N ALA A 290 9.95 0.99 6.98
CA ALA A 290 11.13 1.58 6.38
C ALA A 290 12.23 0.55 6.07
N SER A 291 12.41 0.18 4.80
CA SER A 291 13.47 -0.71 4.33
C SER A 291 14.75 0.03 3.93
N ASN A 292 14.65 1.31 3.61
CA ASN A 292 15.74 2.18 3.17
C ASN A 292 15.40 3.65 3.47
N TYR A 293 16.39 4.53 3.32
CA TYR A 293 16.15 5.97 3.32
C TYR A 293 15.87 6.48 1.90
N THR A 294 15.06 7.52 1.77
CA THR A 294 14.68 8.17 0.50
C THR A 294 15.80 9.00 -0.11
N MET A 295 16.81 9.37 0.68
CA MET A 295 17.97 10.12 0.23
C MET A 295 19.26 9.61 0.88
N GLN A 296 20.38 10.06 0.36
CA GLN A 296 21.72 9.71 0.82
C GLN A 296 22.11 10.46 2.11
N PRO A 297 23.04 9.91 2.91
CA PRO A 297 23.68 10.65 3.99
C PRO A 297 24.66 11.70 3.44
N SER A 298 25.04 12.67 4.27
CA SER A 298 26.05 13.69 3.92
C SER A 298 27.38 13.06 3.50
N GLY A 299 28.02 13.66 2.51
CA GLY A 299 29.30 13.20 1.97
C GLY A 299 29.20 12.05 0.96
N VAL A 300 28.00 11.58 0.62
CA VAL A 300 27.75 10.56 -0.39
C VAL A 300 26.83 11.14 -1.46
N THR A 301 27.10 10.84 -2.73
CA THR A 301 26.20 11.26 -3.82
C THR A 301 24.95 10.36 -3.88
N ALA A 302 23.84 10.90 -4.39
CA ALA A 302 22.61 10.13 -4.58
C ALA A 302 22.86 8.87 -5.44
N ALA A 303 23.63 9.01 -6.53
CA ALA A 303 23.98 7.89 -7.40
C ALA A 303 24.78 6.81 -6.66
N GLN A 304 25.79 7.19 -5.89
CA GLN A 304 26.57 6.23 -5.10
C GLN A 304 25.70 5.50 -4.06
N ASN A 305 24.82 6.23 -3.38
CA ASN A 305 23.93 5.65 -2.39
C ASN A 305 22.90 4.71 -3.02
N LEU A 306 22.26 5.13 -4.11
CA LEU A 306 21.26 4.33 -4.83
C LEU A 306 21.86 3.05 -5.40
N THR A 307 23.04 3.13 -6.04
CA THR A 307 23.70 1.97 -6.63
C THR A 307 24.53 1.17 -5.62
N ASN A 308 24.71 1.70 -4.40
CA ASN A 308 25.53 1.12 -3.34
C ASN A 308 26.91 0.67 -3.81
N GLY A 309 27.55 1.49 -4.68
CA GLY A 309 28.85 1.17 -5.27
C GLY A 309 28.87 -0.11 -6.12
N GLY A 310 27.72 -0.53 -6.64
CA GLY A 310 27.59 -1.75 -7.45
C GLY A 310 27.36 -3.04 -6.66
N LYS A 311 27.16 -2.97 -5.34
CA LYS A 311 26.85 -4.13 -4.51
C LYS A 311 25.48 -4.74 -4.83
N GLU A 312 25.30 -6.03 -4.55
CA GLU A 312 24.06 -6.74 -4.82
C GLU A 312 22.88 -6.20 -4.01
N VAL A 313 21.66 -6.42 -4.54
CA VAL A 313 20.38 -5.93 -3.95
C VAL A 313 20.24 -6.31 -2.47
N GLY A 314 20.68 -7.50 -2.07
CA GLY A 314 20.60 -7.96 -0.67
C GLY A 314 21.45 -7.17 0.33
N GLU A 315 22.50 -6.50 -0.15
CA GLU A 315 23.35 -5.63 0.68
C GLU A 315 22.90 -4.16 0.67
N ARG A 316 22.01 -3.79 -0.27
CA ARG A 316 21.48 -2.41 -0.41
C ARG A 316 20.40 -2.09 0.61
N TYR A 317 19.62 -3.09 0.98
CA TYR A 317 18.45 -2.94 1.86
C TYR A 317 18.67 -3.66 3.17
N THR A 318 19.60 -3.12 3.99
CA THR A 318 19.92 -3.71 5.29
C THR A 318 18.75 -3.76 6.26
N ALA A 319 17.75 -2.91 6.05
CA ALA A 319 16.50 -2.91 6.81
C ALA A 319 15.39 -3.77 6.18
N TYR A 320 15.67 -4.55 5.13
CA TYR A 320 14.67 -5.32 4.39
C TYR A 320 13.90 -6.29 5.29
N ILE A 321 14.60 -7.22 5.94
CA ILE A 321 13.95 -8.19 6.85
C ILE A 321 13.32 -7.51 8.07
N PRO A 322 13.98 -6.58 8.79
CA PRO A 322 13.33 -5.82 9.85
C PRO A 322 12.06 -5.09 9.40
N ALA A 323 12.02 -4.55 8.17
CA ALA A 323 10.84 -3.88 7.65
C ALA A 323 9.69 -4.87 7.38
N LEU A 324 9.96 -6.04 6.79
CA LEU A 324 8.95 -7.08 6.60
C LEU A 324 8.39 -7.59 7.94
N GLU A 325 9.26 -7.80 8.94
CA GLU A 325 8.84 -8.16 10.31
C GLU A 325 7.94 -7.09 10.93
N ALA A 326 8.31 -5.84 10.79
CA ALA A 326 7.52 -4.72 11.29
C ALA A 326 6.15 -4.64 10.60
N ALA A 327 6.09 -4.80 9.26
CA ALA A 327 4.85 -4.77 8.51
C ALA A 327 3.88 -5.86 9.00
N TYR A 328 4.38 -7.08 9.16
CA TYR A 328 3.57 -8.17 9.70
C TYR A 328 3.15 -7.91 11.15
N ARG A 329 4.09 -7.64 12.07
CA ARG A 329 3.80 -7.54 13.51
C ARG A 329 2.86 -6.39 13.84
N ILE A 330 3.11 -5.21 13.27
CA ILE A 330 2.29 -4.02 13.51
C ILE A 330 0.94 -4.18 12.83
N GLY A 331 0.93 -4.63 11.57
CA GLY A 331 -0.30 -4.87 10.82
C GLY A 331 -1.17 -5.95 11.45
N ASN A 332 -0.59 -7.09 11.86
CA ASN A 332 -1.34 -8.18 12.49
C ASN A 332 -1.96 -7.79 13.83
N THR A 333 -1.35 -6.90 14.60
CA THR A 333 -1.97 -6.35 15.81
C THR A 333 -3.31 -5.67 15.50
N VAL A 334 -3.37 -4.92 14.41
CA VAL A 334 -4.61 -4.26 13.94
C VAL A 334 -5.60 -5.31 13.41
N VAL A 335 -5.14 -6.25 12.61
CA VAL A 335 -5.97 -7.33 12.04
C VAL A 335 -6.62 -8.16 13.14
N ASP A 336 -5.86 -8.58 14.16
CA ASP A 336 -6.40 -9.37 15.28
C ASP A 336 -7.46 -8.58 16.06
N GLN A 337 -7.31 -7.28 16.26
CA GLN A 337 -8.32 -6.43 16.89
C GLN A 337 -9.58 -6.28 16.05
N LEU A 338 -9.44 -6.10 14.73
CA LEU A 338 -10.57 -6.02 13.81
C LEU A 338 -11.38 -7.32 13.81
N ILE A 339 -10.70 -8.47 13.79
CA ILE A 339 -11.34 -9.79 13.80
C ILE A 339 -12.04 -10.07 15.14
N SER A 340 -11.33 -9.84 16.26
CA SER A 340 -11.82 -10.16 17.59
C SER A 340 -13.05 -9.32 17.98
N ASN A 341 -13.16 -8.10 17.44
CA ASN A 341 -14.27 -7.20 17.68
C ASN A 341 -15.22 -7.09 16.48
N TRP A 342 -15.21 -8.07 15.58
CA TRP A 342 -15.97 -8.01 14.33
C TRP A 342 -17.47 -7.75 14.53
N ALA A 343 -18.06 -8.28 15.59
CA ALA A 343 -19.46 -8.06 15.90
C ALA A 343 -19.83 -6.57 15.99
N VAL A 344 -18.88 -5.72 16.42
CA VAL A 344 -19.04 -4.26 16.50
C VAL A 344 -18.46 -3.58 15.26
N TYR A 345 -17.24 -3.95 14.87
CA TYR A 345 -16.50 -3.25 13.83
C TYR A 345 -17.00 -3.52 12.41
N LYS A 346 -17.85 -4.53 12.23
CA LYS A 346 -18.60 -4.73 10.98
C LYS A 346 -19.46 -3.50 10.65
N ASP A 347 -20.16 -2.94 11.64
CA ASP A 347 -21.12 -1.84 11.44
C ASP A 347 -20.58 -0.48 11.90
N THR A 348 -19.65 -0.47 12.88
CA THR A 348 -19.06 0.76 13.42
C THR A 348 -17.55 0.75 13.22
N ILE A 349 -17.03 1.69 12.43
CA ILE A 349 -15.57 1.83 12.23
C ILE A 349 -14.91 2.25 13.54
N PRO A 350 -13.83 1.58 14.01
CA PRO A 350 -13.17 1.94 15.26
C PRO A 350 -12.54 3.35 15.21
N GLY A 351 -12.47 3.97 16.38
CA GLY A 351 -11.92 5.32 16.56
C GLY A 351 -12.93 6.45 16.43
N LYS A 352 -14.18 6.15 16.02
CA LYS A 352 -15.28 7.12 16.00
C LYS A 352 -15.84 7.36 17.40
#